data_cb5f4d6aa8f2a1ce63b9a9574e379e28
#
_entry.id   cb5f4d6aa8f2a1ce63b9a9574e379e28
#
_cell.length_a   1.000
_cell.length_b   1.000
_cell.length_c   1.000
_cell.angle_alpha   90.00
_cell.angle_beta   90.00
_cell.angle_gamma   90.00
#
_symmetry.space_group_name_H-M   'P 1'
#
loop_
_entity.id
_entity.type
_entity.pdbx_description
1 polymer ?
#
loop_
_entity_poly.entity_id
_entity_poly.type
_entity_poly.pdbx_seq_one_letter_code
_entity_poly.pdbx_strand_id
1 'polypeptide(L)'
;MIYSLPLLLVCITSCKDKPRSNIIIAHKPVVVPIQNKPRAIGDAVRNSSISWVGGKYTVKITVKCDTSLPLATDGATSYYDNRVNISIIRSDGFPFFNHTFTKSDFKNYVDANYYEHGALIGIILEKVDGENLEFAASVGNPDRSIDDFASLDITINHLGGISIASSNNEESE
;
A
#
# COMPACT_ATOMS: atom_id res chain seq x y z
N MET A 1 24.90 109.95 -2.94
CA MET A 1 24.43 109.09 -4.00
C MET A 1 24.82 107.69 -3.65
N ILE A 2 23.87 106.90 -3.16
CA ILE A 2 24.12 105.56 -2.62
C ILE A 2 23.44 104.60 -3.60
N TYR A 3 24.21 103.77 -4.29
CA TYR A 3 23.67 102.68 -5.14
C TYR A 3 23.53 101.43 -4.30
N SER A 4 22.29 101.01 -4.11
CA SER A 4 21.93 99.71 -3.48
C SER A 4 21.93 98.66 -4.54
N LEU A 5 22.74 97.65 -4.30
CA LEU A 5 22.82 96.41 -5.15
C LEU A 5 21.92 95.33 -4.55
N PRO A 6 20.91 94.80 -5.25
CA PRO A 6 20.13 93.67 -4.70
C PRO A 6 20.86 92.38 -4.85
N LEU A 7 21.00 91.65 -3.73
CA LEU A 7 21.56 90.29 -3.64
C LEU A 7 20.54 89.27 -4.13
N LEU A 8 20.81 88.65 -5.26
CA LEU A 8 19.97 87.61 -5.83
C LEU A 8 20.24 86.25 -5.15
N LEU A 9 19.30 85.83 -4.31
CA LEU A 9 19.40 84.56 -3.60
C LEU A 9 18.87 83.44 -4.53
N VAL A 10 19.80 82.59 -5.04
CA VAL A 10 19.44 81.43 -5.88
C VAL A 10 19.22 80.25 -4.94
N CYS A 11 17.94 79.87 -4.78
CA CYS A 11 17.56 78.58 -4.10
C CYS A 11 17.72 77.41 -5.07
N ILE A 12 18.81 76.66 -4.89
CA ILE A 12 18.96 75.37 -5.57
C ILE A 12 18.19 74.29 -4.76
N THR A 13 17.00 73.91 -5.29
CA THR A 13 16.27 72.75 -4.79
C THR A 13 16.90 71.49 -5.34
N SER A 14 17.69 70.82 -4.50
CA SER A 14 18.22 69.49 -4.80
C SER A 14 17.10 68.47 -4.68
N CYS A 15 16.52 68.01 -5.78
CA CYS A 15 15.69 66.81 -5.82
C CYS A 15 16.57 65.59 -5.59
N LYS A 16 16.45 64.99 -4.42
CA LYS A 16 17.00 63.65 -4.15
C LYS A 16 16.09 62.60 -4.77
N ASP A 17 16.44 62.12 -5.94
CA ASP A 17 15.81 60.91 -6.49
C ASP A 17 16.12 59.74 -5.59
N LYS A 18 15.07 59.16 -4.94
CA LYS A 18 15.21 57.86 -4.24
C LYS A 18 15.43 56.80 -5.29
N PRO A 19 16.48 55.96 -5.17
CA PRO A 19 16.64 54.81 -6.05
C PRO A 19 15.43 53.91 -5.89
N ARG A 20 14.67 53.70 -6.97
CA ARG A 20 13.64 52.64 -7.02
C ARG A 20 14.37 51.32 -6.98
N SER A 21 14.35 50.64 -5.83
CA SER A 21 14.82 49.27 -5.75
C SER A 21 13.83 48.39 -6.53
N ASN A 22 14.20 48.00 -7.73
CA ASN A 22 13.53 46.93 -8.45
C ASN A 22 13.85 45.58 -7.81
N ILE A 23 13.40 45.40 -6.58
CA ILE A 23 13.42 44.09 -5.96
C ILE A 23 12.28 43.30 -6.59
N ILE A 24 12.56 42.53 -7.62
CA ILE A 24 11.65 41.50 -8.13
C ILE A 24 11.63 40.40 -7.07
N ILE A 25 10.60 40.43 -6.22
CA ILE A 25 10.31 39.32 -5.32
C ILE A 25 9.80 38.20 -6.23
N ALA A 26 10.72 37.35 -6.69
CA ALA A 26 10.36 36.08 -7.33
C ALA A 26 9.65 35.22 -6.26
N HIS A 27 8.34 35.12 -6.36
CA HIS A 27 7.60 34.15 -5.56
C HIS A 27 8.14 32.76 -5.93
N LYS A 28 8.80 32.11 -4.98
CA LYS A 28 9.18 30.71 -5.14
C LYS A 28 7.91 29.94 -5.47
N PRO A 29 7.84 29.21 -6.59
CA PRO A 29 6.65 28.45 -6.93
C PRO A 29 6.35 27.53 -5.76
N VAL A 30 5.14 27.61 -5.23
CA VAL A 30 4.64 26.65 -4.25
C VAL A 30 4.56 25.33 -5.01
N VAL A 31 5.52 24.44 -4.74
CA VAL A 31 5.46 23.06 -5.23
C VAL A 31 4.30 22.43 -4.48
N VAL A 32 3.12 22.42 -5.09
CA VAL A 32 2.00 21.62 -4.60
C VAL A 32 2.45 20.17 -4.73
N PRO A 33 2.52 19.40 -3.65
CA PRO A 33 2.84 17.98 -3.75
C PRO A 33 1.83 17.35 -4.70
N ILE A 34 2.30 16.76 -5.79
CA ILE A 34 1.45 15.95 -6.65
C ILE A 34 1.05 14.76 -5.80
N GLN A 35 -0.17 14.76 -5.27
CA GLN A 35 -0.74 13.59 -4.62
C GLN A 35 -0.92 12.53 -5.70
N ASN A 36 0.05 11.65 -5.84
CA ASN A 36 -0.08 10.49 -6.70
C ASN A 36 -1.26 9.66 -6.18
N LYS A 37 -2.21 9.37 -7.07
CA LYS A 37 -3.33 8.48 -6.72
C LYS A 37 -2.76 7.13 -6.28
N PRO A 38 -3.34 6.51 -5.24
CA PRO A 38 -2.93 5.16 -4.84
C PRO A 38 -3.04 4.18 -6.01
N ARG A 39 -2.11 3.24 -6.08
CA ARG A 39 -2.07 2.21 -7.13
C ARG A 39 -2.76 0.94 -6.64
N ALA A 40 -3.35 0.17 -7.55
CA ALA A 40 -3.77 -1.19 -7.25
C ALA A 40 -2.55 -2.13 -7.32
N ILE A 41 -2.45 -3.06 -6.37
CA ILE A 41 -1.40 -4.09 -6.38
C ILE A 41 -1.66 -5.09 -7.51
N GLY A 42 -2.92 -5.32 -7.84
CA GLY A 42 -3.38 -6.16 -8.94
C GLY A 42 -4.38 -7.22 -8.50
N ASP A 43 -5.37 -7.45 -9.34
CA ASP A 43 -6.37 -8.49 -9.15
C ASP A 43 -5.89 -9.83 -9.72
N ALA A 44 -6.29 -10.93 -9.10
CA ALA A 44 -5.98 -12.27 -9.59
C ALA A 44 -7.08 -13.27 -9.21
N VAL A 45 -7.28 -14.27 -10.06
CA VAL A 45 -8.14 -15.43 -9.76
C VAL A 45 -7.37 -16.69 -10.10
N ARG A 46 -7.32 -17.62 -9.15
CA ARG A 46 -6.71 -18.94 -9.31
C ARG A 46 -7.74 -20.01 -8.97
N ASN A 47 -7.78 -21.07 -9.77
CA ASN A 47 -8.60 -22.24 -9.52
C ASN A 47 -7.72 -23.48 -9.53
N SER A 48 -7.87 -24.35 -8.52
CA SER A 48 -7.15 -25.60 -8.39
C SER A 48 -8.15 -26.72 -8.13
N SER A 49 -8.11 -27.78 -8.92
CA SER A 49 -8.89 -29.00 -8.67
C SER A 49 -8.06 -29.94 -7.81
N ILE A 50 -8.62 -30.39 -6.70
CA ILE A 50 -7.94 -31.24 -5.71
C ILE A 50 -8.77 -32.49 -5.39
N SER A 51 -8.10 -33.53 -4.93
CA SER A 51 -8.72 -34.67 -4.24
C SER A 51 -8.42 -34.53 -2.76
N TRP A 52 -9.45 -34.47 -1.93
CA TRP A 52 -9.30 -34.23 -0.50
C TRP A 52 -10.40 -34.95 0.28
N VAL A 53 -10.06 -35.61 1.41
CA VAL A 53 -10.99 -36.37 2.27
C VAL A 53 -11.98 -37.25 1.49
N GLY A 54 -11.44 -37.99 0.49
CA GLY A 54 -12.23 -38.92 -0.31
C GLY A 54 -13.14 -38.29 -1.38
N GLY A 55 -13.12 -36.97 -1.54
CA GLY A 55 -13.92 -36.24 -2.53
C GLY A 55 -13.08 -35.40 -3.51
N LYS A 56 -13.72 -34.88 -4.54
CA LYS A 56 -13.14 -33.88 -5.44
C LYS A 56 -13.68 -32.50 -5.10
N TYR A 57 -12.77 -31.53 -5.05
CA TYR A 57 -13.08 -30.14 -4.72
C TYR A 57 -12.39 -29.20 -5.71
N THR A 58 -12.96 -28.02 -5.86
CA THR A 58 -12.32 -26.89 -6.53
C THR A 58 -12.01 -25.82 -5.50
N VAL A 59 -10.74 -25.48 -5.34
CA VAL A 59 -10.27 -24.35 -4.54
C VAL A 59 -10.17 -23.17 -5.46
N LYS A 60 -10.95 -22.11 -5.18
CA LYS A 60 -10.89 -20.83 -5.88
C LYS A 60 -10.34 -19.76 -4.96
N ILE A 61 -9.27 -19.12 -5.37
CA ILE A 61 -8.65 -17.99 -4.66
C ILE A 61 -8.83 -16.76 -5.53
N THR A 62 -9.44 -15.71 -4.95
CA THR A 62 -9.70 -14.45 -5.63
C THR A 62 -9.04 -13.32 -4.85
N VAL A 63 -8.05 -12.67 -5.44
CA VAL A 63 -7.41 -11.47 -4.92
C VAL A 63 -8.05 -10.26 -5.58
N LYS A 64 -8.49 -9.30 -4.79
CA LYS A 64 -9.05 -8.03 -5.28
C LYS A 64 -8.58 -6.86 -4.43
N CYS A 65 -8.18 -5.81 -5.10
CA CYS A 65 -7.93 -4.52 -4.48
C CYS A 65 -9.22 -3.98 -3.83
N ASP A 66 -9.10 -3.41 -2.62
CA ASP A 66 -10.22 -2.84 -1.89
C ASP A 66 -9.90 -1.42 -1.43
N THR A 67 -10.60 -0.45 -2.01
CA THR A 67 -10.42 0.97 -1.72
C THR A 67 -10.95 1.40 -0.34
N SER A 68 -11.66 0.52 0.36
CA SER A 68 -12.17 0.77 1.72
C SER A 68 -11.18 0.39 2.83
N LEU A 69 -10.13 -0.36 2.48
CA LEU A 69 -9.07 -0.74 3.42
C LEU A 69 -8.07 0.39 3.62
N PRO A 70 -7.34 0.42 4.75
CA PRO A 70 -6.20 1.31 4.93
C PRO A 70 -5.19 1.14 3.79
N LEU A 71 -4.60 2.25 3.36
CA LEU A 71 -3.59 2.21 2.31
C LEU A 71 -2.30 1.56 2.82
N ALA A 72 -1.66 0.79 1.94
CA ALA A 72 -0.29 0.34 2.08
C ALA A 72 0.69 1.33 1.42
N THR A 73 1.98 1.24 1.73
CA THR A 73 3.01 2.12 1.16
C THR A 73 4.35 1.39 1.03
N ASP A 74 5.09 1.72 -0.01
CA ASP A 74 6.51 1.38 -0.18
C ASP A 74 7.46 2.50 0.32
N GLY A 75 6.89 3.52 0.99
CA GLY A 75 7.57 4.73 1.44
C GLY A 75 7.46 5.89 0.45
N ALA A 76 7.29 5.64 -0.84
CA ALA A 76 7.19 6.66 -1.90
C ALA A 76 5.81 6.70 -2.54
N THR A 77 5.16 5.55 -2.68
CA THR A 77 3.88 5.37 -3.35
C THR A 77 2.87 4.75 -2.40
N SER A 78 1.63 5.19 -2.45
CA SER A 78 0.51 4.57 -1.75
C SER A 78 -0.17 3.52 -2.63
N TYR A 79 -0.65 2.45 -2.01
CA TYR A 79 -1.34 1.37 -2.68
C TYR A 79 -2.65 1.04 -1.97
N TYR A 80 -3.66 0.63 -2.74
CA TYR A 80 -4.85 0.01 -2.18
C TYR A 80 -4.53 -1.40 -1.74
N ASP A 81 -4.85 -1.74 -0.50
CA ASP A 81 -4.66 -3.10 0.03
C ASP A 81 -5.65 -4.08 -0.57
N ASN A 82 -5.41 -5.37 -0.44
CA ASN A 82 -6.19 -6.44 -1.04
C ASN A 82 -7.12 -7.12 -0.03
N ARG A 83 -8.24 -7.63 -0.56
CA ARG A 83 -8.99 -8.74 0.02
C ARG A 83 -8.69 -10.01 -0.75
N VAL A 84 -8.51 -11.11 -0.04
CA VAL A 84 -8.31 -12.42 -0.65
C VAL A 84 -9.42 -13.36 -0.18
N ASN A 85 -10.27 -13.76 -1.12
CA ASN A 85 -11.31 -14.74 -0.84
C ASN A 85 -10.84 -16.14 -1.21
N ILE A 86 -10.98 -17.09 -0.29
CA ILE A 86 -10.82 -18.52 -0.52
C ILE A 86 -12.20 -19.17 -0.49
N SER A 87 -12.57 -19.81 -1.59
CA SER A 87 -13.79 -20.60 -1.72
C SER A 87 -13.43 -22.04 -2.11
N ILE A 88 -13.91 -23.00 -1.33
CA ILE A 88 -13.73 -24.43 -1.58
C ILE A 88 -15.10 -25.00 -1.93
N ILE A 89 -15.22 -25.53 -3.13
CA ILE A 89 -16.49 -26.00 -3.70
C ILE A 89 -16.38 -27.50 -3.96
N ARG A 90 -17.36 -28.24 -3.52
CA ARG A 90 -17.48 -29.69 -3.76
C ARG A 90 -17.81 -29.95 -5.24
N SER A 91 -17.57 -31.18 -5.68
CA SER A 91 -17.85 -31.59 -7.06
C SER A 91 -19.35 -31.52 -7.43
N ASP A 92 -20.25 -31.55 -6.45
CA ASP A 92 -21.68 -31.37 -6.61
C ASP A 92 -22.12 -29.89 -6.72
N GLY A 93 -21.15 -28.96 -6.63
CA GLY A 93 -21.37 -27.52 -6.71
C GLY A 93 -21.71 -26.84 -5.39
N PHE A 94 -21.87 -27.59 -4.28
CA PHE A 94 -22.11 -27.00 -2.98
C PHE A 94 -20.83 -26.41 -2.36
N PRO A 95 -20.91 -25.19 -1.77
CA PRO A 95 -19.76 -24.61 -1.07
C PRO A 95 -19.50 -25.40 0.21
N PHE A 96 -18.25 -25.85 0.39
CA PHE A 96 -17.75 -26.40 1.64
C PHE A 96 -17.24 -25.30 2.55
N PHE A 97 -16.51 -24.33 1.99
CA PHE A 97 -15.84 -23.27 2.73
C PHE A 97 -15.84 -21.99 1.92
N ASN A 98 -16.02 -20.85 2.58
CA ASN A 98 -15.88 -19.53 1.99
C ASN A 98 -15.47 -18.53 3.05
N HIS A 99 -14.27 -17.96 2.89
CA HIS A 99 -13.74 -16.96 3.83
C HIS A 99 -12.98 -15.87 3.07
N THR A 100 -13.04 -14.64 3.57
CA THR A 100 -12.32 -13.51 3.00
C THR A 100 -11.32 -13.00 4.01
N PHE A 101 -10.05 -13.06 3.64
CA PHE A 101 -8.93 -12.56 4.41
C PHE A 101 -8.61 -11.12 4.03
N THR A 102 -8.18 -10.37 5.03
CA THR A 102 -7.56 -9.03 4.91
C THR A 102 -6.25 -9.03 5.69
N LYS A 103 -5.43 -8.02 5.53
CA LYS A 103 -4.20 -7.88 6.33
C LYS A 103 -4.45 -7.94 7.85
N SER A 104 -5.63 -7.49 8.30
CA SER A 104 -5.97 -7.49 9.73
C SER A 104 -6.03 -8.89 10.36
N ASP A 105 -6.32 -9.93 9.57
CA ASP A 105 -6.35 -11.31 10.06
C ASP A 105 -4.95 -11.81 10.44
N PHE A 106 -3.92 -11.17 9.91
CA PHE A 106 -2.52 -11.53 10.11
C PHE A 106 -1.79 -10.66 11.13
N LYS A 107 -2.48 -9.73 11.80
CA LYS A 107 -1.89 -8.74 12.72
C LYS A 107 -0.95 -9.34 13.77
N ASN A 108 -1.31 -10.51 14.33
CA ASN A 108 -0.56 -11.13 15.42
C ASN A 108 0.58 -12.04 14.94
N TYR A 109 0.78 -12.15 13.63
CA TYR A 109 1.72 -13.09 13.00
C TYR A 109 2.79 -12.40 12.18
N VAL A 110 2.71 -11.07 12.01
CA VAL A 110 3.68 -10.25 11.32
C VAL A 110 4.20 -9.15 12.26
N ASP A 111 5.37 -8.60 11.95
CA ASP A 111 5.87 -7.46 12.70
C ASP A 111 5.05 -6.18 12.43
N ALA A 112 5.26 -5.18 13.30
CA ALA A 112 4.51 -3.92 13.24
C ALA A 112 4.71 -3.18 11.91
N ASN A 113 5.91 -3.23 11.34
CA ASN A 113 6.22 -2.53 10.09
C ASN A 113 5.41 -3.09 8.91
N TYR A 114 5.37 -4.42 8.77
CA TYR A 114 4.54 -5.07 7.74
C TYR A 114 3.05 -4.85 7.97
N TYR A 115 2.62 -4.84 9.23
CA TYR A 115 1.21 -4.57 9.53
C TYR A 115 0.80 -3.12 9.21
N GLU A 116 1.63 -2.15 9.55
CA GLU A 116 1.31 -0.72 9.37
C GLU A 116 1.46 -0.28 7.92
N HIS A 117 2.53 -0.69 7.25
CA HIS A 117 2.90 -0.18 5.94
C HIS A 117 2.70 -1.17 4.80
N GLY A 118 2.79 -2.46 5.06
CA GLY A 118 2.63 -3.50 4.05
C GLY A 118 1.19 -3.69 3.57
N ALA A 119 1.03 -4.64 2.66
CA ALA A 119 -0.25 -5.10 2.13
C ALA A 119 -0.37 -6.62 2.20
N LEU A 120 -1.59 -7.15 2.14
CA LEU A 120 -1.83 -8.55 1.84
C LEU A 120 -1.57 -8.78 0.34
N ILE A 121 -0.38 -9.29 0.02
CA ILE A 121 0.06 -9.48 -1.38
C ILE A 121 -0.77 -10.56 -2.07
N GLY A 122 -1.05 -11.66 -1.35
CA GLY A 122 -1.82 -12.77 -1.87
C GLY A 122 -1.82 -13.98 -0.97
N ILE A 123 -2.60 -14.97 -1.40
CA ILE A 123 -2.64 -16.31 -0.78
C ILE A 123 -2.60 -17.33 -1.92
N ILE A 124 -1.88 -18.42 -1.73
CA ILE A 124 -1.82 -19.53 -2.68
C ILE A 124 -2.09 -20.85 -1.94
N LEU A 125 -2.69 -21.82 -2.63
CA LEU A 125 -2.76 -23.19 -2.15
C LEU A 125 -1.38 -23.84 -2.37
N GLU A 126 -0.77 -24.35 -1.31
CA GLU A 126 0.51 -25.06 -1.38
C GLU A 126 0.31 -26.55 -1.58
N LYS A 127 -0.40 -27.17 -0.66
CA LYS A 127 -0.60 -28.64 -0.71
C LYS A 127 -1.87 -29.10 -0.01
N VAL A 128 -2.19 -30.34 -0.26
CA VAL A 128 -3.16 -31.14 0.51
C VAL A 128 -2.36 -32.07 1.42
N ASP A 129 -2.56 -31.93 2.72
CA ASP A 129 -1.87 -32.72 3.74
C ASP A 129 -2.89 -33.45 4.64
N GLY A 130 -3.16 -34.69 4.31
CA GLY A 130 -4.15 -35.50 5.02
C GLY A 130 -5.53 -34.85 5.01
N GLU A 131 -6.00 -34.47 6.19
CA GLU A 131 -7.29 -33.81 6.40
C GLU A 131 -7.21 -32.28 6.34
N ASN A 132 -6.06 -31.73 5.99
CA ASN A 132 -5.79 -30.31 5.93
C ASN A 132 -5.50 -29.84 4.51
N LEU A 133 -5.87 -28.59 4.24
CA LEU A 133 -5.41 -27.81 3.09
C LEU A 133 -4.46 -26.74 3.62
N GLU A 134 -3.25 -26.70 3.09
CA GLU A 134 -2.24 -25.74 3.47
C GLU A 134 -2.09 -24.66 2.41
N PHE A 135 -2.08 -23.42 2.86
CA PHE A 135 -1.94 -22.24 2.03
C PHE A 135 -0.82 -21.37 2.57
N ALA A 136 -0.06 -20.75 1.67
CA ALA A 136 0.87 -19.68 2.01
C ALA A 136 0.23 -18.33 1.75
N ALA A 137 0.34 -17.43 2.72
CA ALA A 137 -0.01 -16.02 2.60
C ALA A 137 1.24 -15.16 2.67
N SER A 138 1.23 -14.03 1.97
CA SER A 138 2.32 -13.05 1.99
C SER A 138 1.79 -11.68 2.38
N VAL A 139 2.39 -11.10 3.43
CA VAL A 139 2.11 -9.73 3.88
C VAL A 139 3.41 -8.94 3.87
N GLY A 140 3.48 -7.85 3.12
CA GLY A 140 4.71 -7.10 2.98
C GLY A 140 4.64 -5.95 2.01
N ASN A 141 5.76 -5.63 1.37
CA ASN A 141 5.90 -4.50 0.48
C ASN A 141 4.89 -4.57 -0.68
N PRO A 142 4.05 -3.53 -0.89
CA PRO A 142 3.05 -3.53 -1.95
C PRO A 142 3.64 -3.44 -3.36
N ASP A 143 4.88 -3.01 -3.53
CA ASP A 143 5.59 -3.06 -4.80
C ASP A 143 6.08 -4.49 -5.07
N ARG A 144 5.40 -5.20 -5.95
CA ARG A 144 5.68 -6.59 -6.30
C ARG A 144 7.03 -6.82 -6.99
N SER A 145 7.76 -5.77 -7.33
CA SER A 145 9.13 -5.87 -7.84
C SER A 145 10.15 -6.03 -6.71
N ILE A 146 9.74 -5.78 -5.47
CA ILE A 146 10.53 -5.91 -4.25
C ILE A 146 10.11 -7.18 -3.54
N ASP A 147 11.06 -8.09 -3.31
CA ASP A 147 10.85 -9.36 -2.60
C ASP A 147 11.07 -9.14 -1.10
N ASP A 148 10.12 -8.43 -0.47
CA ASP A 148 10.17 -8.05 0.95
C ASP A 148 8.80 -8.28 1.59
N PHE A 149 8.61 -9.46 2.18
CA PHE A 149 7.37 -9.86 2.83
C PHE A 149 7.59 -10.91 3.93
N ALA A 150 6.67 -10.93 4.89
CA ALA A 150 6.51 -12.05 5.81
C ALA A 150 5.69 -13.15 5.16
N SER A 151 6.18 -14.38 5.21
CA SER A 151 5.44 -15.58 4.80
C SER A 151 4.69 -16.15 6.00
N LEU A 152 3.46 -16.60 5.75
CA LEU A 152 2.53 -17.08 6.76
C LEU A 152 1.83 -18.33 6.26
N ASP A 153 1.63 -19.28 7.17
CA ASP A 153 0.92 -20.53 6.89
C ASP A 153 -0.54 -20.41 7.32
N ILE A 154 -1.45 -20.77 6.44
CA ILE A 154 -2.89 -20.90 6.74
C ILE A 154 -3.26 -22.36 6.56
N THR A 155 -3.81 -22.98 7.58
CA THR A 155 -4.35 -24.34 7.50
C THR A 155 -5.87 -24.29 7.59
N ILE A 156 -6.55 -24.94 6.64
CA ILE A 156 -8.00 -25.16 6.66
C ILE A 156 -8.24 -26.67 6.78
N ASN A 157 -8.83 -27.08 7.91
CA ASN A 157 -9.10 -28.49 8.16
C ASN A 157 -10.44 -28.95 7.54
N HIS A 158 -10.67 -30.27 7.54
CA HIS A 158 -11.87 -30.89 6.97
C HIS A 158 -13.19 -30.52 7.68
N LEU A 159 -13.14 -29.83 8.81
CA LEU A 159 -14.30 -29.26 9.51
C LEU A 159 -14.51 -27.79 9.19
N GLY A 160 -13.66 -27.18 8.36
CA GLY A 160 -13.71 -25.76 8.02
C GLY A 160 -13.06 -24.84 9.05
N GLY A 161 -12.33 -25.39 10.03
CA GLY A 161 -11.53 -24.62 10.98
C GLY A 161 -10.33 -24.00 10.31
N ILE A 162 -10.00 -22.75 10.67
CA ILE A 162 -8.85 -21.98 10.19
C ILE A 162 -7.81 -21.89 11.31
N SER A 163 -6.55 -22.14 10.99
CA SER A 163 -5.41 -21.74 11.82
C SER A 163 -4.39 -20.96 11.00
N ILE A 164 -3.73 -20.00 11.63
CA ILE A 164 -2.70 -19.14 11.03
C ILE A 164 -1.45 -19.24 11.89
N ALA A 165 -0.28 -19.34 11.25
CA ALA A 165 1.02 -19.35 11.90
C ALA A 165 2.01 -18.50 11.08
N SER A 166 3.06 -17.99 11.72
CA SER A 166 4.22 -17.48 10.98
C SER A 166 4.95 -18.65 10.35
N SER A 167 5.26 -18.56 9.06
CA SER A 167 6.06 -19.60 8.40
C SER A 167 7.47 -19.55 8.97
N ASN A 168 7.86 -20.59 9.67
CA ASN A 168 9.25 -20.76 10.09
C ASN A 168 10.02 -21.21 8.85
N ASN A 169 10.71 -20.28 8.19
CA ASN A 169 11.79 -20.66 7.30
C ASN A 169 12.88 -21.28 8.18
N GLU A 170 12.78 -22.58 8.45
CA GLU A 170 13.95 -23.34 8.87
C GLU A 170 14.92 -23.27 7.69
N GLU A 171 15.86 -22.33 7.76
CA GLU A 171 17.07 -22.40 6.96
C GLU A 171 17.72 -23.72 7.37
N SER A 172 17.52 -24.76 6.57
CA SER A 172 18.27 -25.99 6.63
C SER A 172 19.70 -25.64 6.21
N GLU A 173 20.59 -25.44 7.21
CA GLU A 173 22.03 -25.48 7.04
C GLU A 173 22.49 -26.79 6.39
#